data_7a8aa7e4b8f5482c3c2ed17fa631c36b
#
_entry.id   7a8aa7e4b8f5482c3c2ed17fa631c36b
#
_cell.length_a   1.000
_cell.length_b   1.000
_cell.length_c   1.000
_cell.angle_alpha   90.00
_cell.angle_beta   90.00
_cell.angle_gamma   90.00
#
_symmetry.space_group_name_H-M   'P 1'
#
loop_
_entity.id
_entity.type
_entity.pdbx_description
1 polymer ?
#
loop_
_entity_poly.entity_id
_entity_poly.type
_entity_poly.pdbx_seq_one_letter_code
_entity_poly.pdbx_strand_id
1 'polypeptide(L)'
;MEISISVSNKRNRYIIFNVNDNWVFCDESISTVLGISLLEYKQRFKNICKVFDTKYGIIINDKISDEEVVERFKQEFASELVILKMEGCELI
;
A
#
# COMPACT_ATOMS: atom_id res chain seq x y z
N MET A 1 -3.51 -10.51 -13.82
CA MET A 1 -3.07 -10.45 -12.42
C MET A 1 -4.10 -9.68 -11.61
N GLU A 2 -4.50 -10.22 -10.49
CA GLU A 2 -5.46 -9.57 -9.59
C GLU A 2 -4.74 -9.02 -8.38
N ILE A 3 -5.06 -7.79 -8.00
CA ILE A 3 -4.47 -7.13 -6.83
C ILE A 3 -5.60 -6.59 -5.96
N SER A 4 -5.56 -6.87 -4.68
CA SER A 4 -6.39 -6.20 -3.68
C SER A 4 -5.50 -5.55 -2.63
N ILE A 5 -5.96 -4.43 -2.09
CA ILE A 5 -5.23 -3.62 -1.12
C ILE A 5 -6.09 -3.55 0.15
N SER A 6 -5.47 -3.84 1.27
CA SER A 6 -6.16 -3.80 2.55
C SER A 6 -5.21 -3.39 3.67
N VAL A 7 -5.75 -3.19 4.87
CA VAL A 7 -4.98 -2.93 6.08
C VAL A 7 -5.01 -4.19 6.93
N SER A 8 -3.83 -4.68 7.31
CA SER A 8 -3.71 -5.73 8.31
C SER A 8 -3.81 -5.11 9.70
N ASN A 9 -4.51 -5.77 10.61
CA ASN A 9 -4.69 -5.34 11.99
C ASN A 9 -4.06 -6.28 13.01
N LYS A 10 -3.14 -7.13 12.60
CA LYS A 10 -2.41 -8.01 13.51
C LYS A 10 -1.34 -7.20 14.23
N ARG A 11 -1.42 -7.09 15.54
CA ARG A 11 -0.50 -6.33 16.43
C ARG A 11 -0.39 -4.85 16.04
N ASN A 12 -0.02 -4.58 14.78
CA ASN A 12 0.10 -3.24 14.21
C ASN A 12 -0.77 -3.14 12.97
N ARG A 13 -1.08 -1.92 12.56
CA ARG A 13 -1.81 -1.64 11.33
C ARG A 13 -0.81 -1.32 10.23
N TYR A 14 -0.88 -2.03 9.11
CA TYR A 14 -0.01 -1.80 7.97
C TYR A 14 -0.69 -2.22 6.67
N ILE A 15 -0.24 -1.67 5.56
CA ILE A 15 -0.79 -2.01 4.23
C ILE A 15 -0.34 -3.42 3.84
N ILE A 16 -1.27 -4.17 3.27
CA ILE A 16 -1.00 -5.48 2.71
C ILE A 16 -1.66 -5.58 1.34
N PHE A 17 -0.92 -6.12 0.38
CA PHE A 17 -1.45 -6.45 -0.95
C PHE A 17 -1.70 -7.95 -1.03
N ASN A 18 -2.77 -8.32 -1.72
CA ASN A 18 -2.95 -9.68 -2.20
C ASN A 18 -2.76 -9.66 -3.72
N VAL A 19 -1.75 -10.35 -4.19
CA VAL A 19 -1.39 -10.43 -5.60
C VAL A 19 -1.54 -11.88 -6.06
N ASN A 20 -2.61 -12.18 -6.80
CA ASN A 20 -2.91 -13.56 -7.24
C ASN A 20 -2.88 -14.56 -6.06
N ASP A 21 -3.59 -14.23 -4.98
CA ASP A 21 -3.67 -15.04 -3.75
C ASP A 21 -2.36 -15.13 -2.94
N ASN A 22 -1.35 -14.34 -3.29
CA ASN A 22 -0.14 -14.22 -2.51
C ASN A 22 -0.14 -12.93 -1.72
N TRP A 23 0.12 -13.02 -0.42
CA TRP A 23 0.17 -11.84 0.45
C TRP A 23 1.52 -11.16 0.34
N VAL A 24 1.50 -9.85 0.08
CA VAL A 24 2.68 -9.00 -0.04
C VAL A 24 2.55 -7.89 0.98
N PHE A 25 3.43 -7.85 1.96
CA PHE A 25 3.35 -6.89 3.07
C PHE A 25 4.67 -6.18 3.38
N CYS A 26 5.77 -6.57 2.75
CA CYS A 26 7.03 -5.86 2.86
C CYS A 26 6.95 -4.58 2.02
N ASP A 27 7.33 -3.44 2.59
CA ASP A 27 7.28 -2.14 1.90
C ASP A 27 8.07 -2.16 0.60
N GLU A 28 9.22 -2.82 0.58
CA GLU A 28 10.04 -2.93 -0.63
C GLU A 28 9.31 -3.70 -1.72
N SER A 29 8.63 -4.78 -1.37
CA SER A 29 7.86 -5.57 -2.33
C SER A 29 6.65 -4.80 -2.84
N ILE A 30 5.96 -4.05 -1.98
CA ILE A 30 4.83 -3.21 -2.38
C ILE A 30 5.32 -2.10 -3.33
N SER A 31 6.41 -1.43 -3.00
CA SER A 31 6.97 -0.40 -3.88
C SER A 31 7.35 -0.97 -5.25
N THR A 32 7.89 -2.19 -5.28
CA THR A 32 8.22 -2.87 -6.53
C THR A 32 6.97 -3.15 -7.37
N VAL A 33 5.89 -3.62 -6.74
CA VAL A 33 4.60 -3.81 -7.43
C VAL A 33 4.10 -2.50 -8.01
N LEU A 34 4.21 -1.40 -7.27
CA LEU A 34 3.81 -0.08 -7.74
C LEU A 34 4.76 0.53 -8.79
N GLY A 35 5.95 -0.04 -8.97
CA GLY A 35 6.93 0.46 -9.94
C GLY A 35 7.67 1.71 -9.48
N ILE A 36 7.80 1.93 -8.18
CA ILE A 36 8.51 3.08 -7.60
C ILE A 36 9.59 2.60 -6.62
N SER A 37 10.51 3.49 -6.27
CA SER A 37 11.53 3.18 -5.27
C SER A 37 10.92 3.10 -3.87
N LEU A 38 11.60 2.37 -2.98
CA LEU A 38 11.22 2.31 -1.58
C LEU A 38 11.20 3.71 -0.94
N LEU A 39 12.18 4.54 -1.26
CA LEU A 39 12.25 5.90 -0.74
C LEU A 39 11.04 6.74 -1.16
N GLU A 40 10.67 6.69 -2.42
CA GLU A 40 9.49 7.41 -2.93
C GLU A 40 8.22 6.88 -2.26
N TYR A 41 8.09 5.57 -2.13
CA TYR A 41 6.96 4.94 -1.45
C TYR A 41 6.81 5.49 -0.02
N LYS A 42 7.88 5.49 0.75
CA LYS A 42 7.87 5.98 2.13
C LYS A 42 7.53 7.47 2.23
N GLN A 43 8.10 8.27 1.34
CA GLN A 43 7.83 9.71 1.31
C GLN A 43 6.36 9.99 1.01
N ARG A 44 5.80 9.32 0.02
CA ARG A 44 4.41 9.50 -0.40
C ARG A 44 3.42 8.91 0.59
N PHE A 45 3.79 7.85 1.29
CA PHE A 45 2.91 7.29 2.31
C PHE A 45 2.58 8.31 3.41
N LYS A 46 3.49 9.23 3.72
CA LYS A 46 3.25 10.28 4.72
C LYS A 46 2.13 11.24 4.32
N ASN A 47 1.74 11.28 3.05
CA ASN A 47 0.60 12.07 2.57
C ASN A 47 -0.73 11.37 2.86
N ILE A 48 -0.73 10.10 3.20
CA ILE A 48 -1.93 9.31 3.42
C ILE A 48 -2.44 9.48 4.85
N CYS A 49 -1.56 9.29 5.83
CA CYS A 49 -1.90 9.37 7.24
C CYS A 49 -0.64 9.44 8.09
N LYS A 50 -0.82 9.62 9.39
CA LYS A 50 0.30 9.57 10.34
C LYS A 50 0.83 8.15 10.44
N VAL A 51 2.14 8.01 10.43
CA VAL A 51 2.82 6.71 10.44
C VAL A 51 4.05 6.73 11.33
N PHE A 52 4.47 5.53 11.74
CA PHE A 52 5.83 5.27 12.20
C PHE A 52 6.60 4.53 11.12
N ASP A 53 7.77 5.01 10.77
CA ASP A 53 8.69 4.30 9.87
C ASP A 53 9.65 3.50 10.74
N THR A 54 9.42 2.20 10.83
CA THR A 54 10.20 1.29 11.66
C THR A 54 11.12 0.43 10.80
N LYS A 55 12.06 -0.26 11.43
CA LYS A 55 12.92 -1.22 10.72
C LYS A 55 12.14 -2.40 10.12
N TYR A 56 10.91 -2.61 10.55
CA TYR A 56 10.02 -3.66 10.02
C TYR A 56 9.04 -3.12 8.98
N GLY A 57 9.08 -1.82 8.70
CA GLY A 57 8.23 -1.17 7.73
C GLY A 57 7.39 -0.03 8.31
N ILE A 58 6.52 0.51 7.47
CA ILE A 58 5.61 1.60 7.83
C ILE A 58 4.44 1.03 8.63
N ILE A 59 4.25 1.58 9.82
CA ILE A 59 3.14 1.24 10.71
C ILE A 59 2.20 2.43 10.78
N ILE A 60 0.91 2.20 10.55
CA ILE A 60 -0.11 3.24 10.58
C ILE A 60 -0.35 3.63 12.04
N ASN A 61 -0.20 4.93 12.32
CA ASN A 61 -0.39 5.52 13.66
C ASN A 61 -1.38 6.67 13.55
N ASP A 62 -2.58 6.34 13.11
CA ASP A 62 -3.64 7.32 12.87
C ASP A 62 -4.98 6.71 13.30
N LYS A 63 -5.94 7.56 13.62
CA LYS A 63 -7.25 7.12 14.10
C LYS A 63 -8.27 6.91 12.99
N ILE A 64 -7.92 7.21 11.73
CA ILE A 64 -8.84 7.00 10.61
C ILE A 64 -9.10 5.50 10.41
N SER A 65 -10.26 5.18 9.83
CA SER A 65 -10.64 3.78 9.60
C SER A 65 -9.74 3.11 8.57
N ASP A 66 -9.73 1.78 8.57
CA ASP A 66 -8.98 1.01 7.58
C ASP A 66 -9.47 1.30 6.16
N GLU A 67 -10.78 1.44 5.98
CA GLU A 67 -11.38 1.78 4.69
C GLU A 67 -10.89 3.14 4.20
N GLU A 68 -10.78 4.12 5.09
CA GLU A 68 -10.28 5.44 4.74
C GLU A 68 -8.79 5.40 4.38
N VAL A 69 -8.00 4.62 5.09
CA VAL A 69 -6.58 4.43 4.75
C VAL A 69 -6.44 3.86 3.35
N VAL A 70 -7.20 2.81 3.04
CA VAL A 70 -7.16 2.18 1.71
C VAL A 70 -7.59 3.17 0.63
N GLU A 71 -8.65 3.94 0.86
CA GLU A 71 -9.12 4.94 -0.10
C GLU A 71 -8.06 6.00 -0.37
N ARG A 72 -7.44 6.54 0.68
CA ARG A 72 -6.37 7.53 0.54
C ARG A 72 -5.13 6.93 -0.14
N PHE A 73 -4.81 5.66 0.15
CA PHE A 73 -3.72 4.96 -0.50
C PHE A 73 -3.95 4.88 -2.01
N LYS A 74 -5.15 4.50 -2.42
CA LYS A 74 -5.51 4.42 -3.84
C LYS A 74 -5.46 5.77 -4.52
N GLN A 75 -5.83 6.84 -3.83
CA GLN A 75 -5.75 8.20 -4.36
C GLN A 75 -4.29 8.66 -4.51
N GLU A 76 -3.46 8.43 -3.49
CA GLU A 76 -2.05 8.84 -3.51
C GLU A 76 -1.29 8.12 -4.64
N PHE A 77 -1.54 6.83 -4.83
CA PHE A 77 -0.87 6.01 -5.83
C PHE A 77 -1.71 5.78 -7.08
N ALA A 78 -2.66 6.67 -7.36
CA ALA A 78 -3.58 6.50 -8.48
C ALA A 78 -2.88 6.34 -9.82
N SER A 79 -1.81 7.12 -10.07
CA SER A 79 -1.06 7.04 -11.33
C SER A 79 -0.42 5.67 -11.52
N GLU A 80 0.19 5.13 -10.47
CA GLU A 80 0.82 3.81 -10.50
C GLU A 80 -0.22 2.71 -10.70
N LEU A 81 -1.37 2.83 -10.02
CA LEU A 81 -2.45 1.85 -10.15
C LEU A 81 -3.08 1.87 -11.56
N VAL A 82 -3.19 3.05 -12.17
CA VAL A 82 -3.67 3.17 -13.56
C VAL A 82 -2.72 2.45 -14.51
N ILE A 83 -1.40 2.62 -14.34
CA ILE A 83 -0.40 1.93 -15.16
C ILE A 83 -0.55 0.41 -15.03
N LEU A 84 -0.73 -0.10 -13.80
CA LEU A 84 -0.95 -1.52 -13.58
C LEU A 84 -2.19 -2.03 -14.31
N LYS A 85 -3.29 -1.26 -14.28
CA LYS A 85 -4.51 -1.62 -15.03
C LYS A 85 -4.26 -1.66 -16.53
N MET A 86 -3.49 -0.72 -17.06
CA MET A 86 -3.12 -0.69 -18.48
C MET A 86 -2.26 -1.90 -18.87
N GLU A 87 -1.52 -2.45 -17.93
CA GLU A 87 -0.71 -3.65 -18.12
C GLU A 87 -1.50 -4.95 -17.89
N GLY A 88 -2.81 -4.86 -17.68
CA GLY A 88 -3.68 -6.02 -17.54
C GLY A 88 -3.97 -6.47 -16.10
N CYS A 89 -3.57 -5.68 -15.10
CA CYS A 89 -3.89 -6.00 -13.71
C CYS A 89 -5.32 -5.56 -13.38
N GLU A 90 -6.06 -6.42 -12.67
CA GLU A 90 -7.36 -6.08 -12.11
C GLU A 90 -7.19 -5.65 -10.65
N LEU A 91 -7.74 -4.50 -10.29
CA LEU A 91 -7.86 -4.08 -8.90
C LEU A 91 -9.23 -4.49 -8.38
N ILE A 92 -9.21 -5.29 -7.35
CA ILE A 92 -10.42 -5.80 -6.72
C ILE A 92 -10.79 -4.92 -5.52
#